data_24ddf51d15a54b3e7c9b3e376c23b2f1
#
_entry.id   24ddf51d15a54b3e7c9b3e376c23b2f1
#
_cell.length_a   1.000
_cell.length_b   1.000
_cell.length_c   1.000
_cell.angle_alpha   90.00
_cell.angle_beta   90.00
_cell.angle_gamma   90.00
#
_symmetry.space_group_name_H-M   'P 1'
#
loop_
_entity.id
_entity.type
_entity.pdbx_description
1 polymer ?
#
loop_
_entity_poly.entity_id
_entity_poly.type
_entity_poly.pdbx_seq_one_letter_code
_entity_poly.pdbx_strand_id
1 'polypeptide(L)'
;PVTEESKAAIEAAWQAYQALTEAEQRLVTKLETLQKARRDYAKLVATAQDKQKALAVMELIDHLAFAEDLKAALTEARAAYDALTELQKLLVDNIDVLEQTEKTQKIQSSLSKVSEVYKSTGDYMEKLGTPSVGSIGGEWMVLGLARSGRRVPGAEDYYQAALQYIEGAMDQNGRLHKAKSTDNSRMILAL
;
A
#
# COMPACT_ATOMS: atom_id res chain seq x y z
N PRO A 1 34.10 -1.16 23.54
CA PRO A 1 34.44 -1.72 22.23
C PRO A 1 33.93 -3.16 22.14
N VAL A 2 33.50 -3.57 20.94
CA VAL A 2 33.08 -4.94 20.66
C VAL A 2 34.33 -5.77 20.42
N THR A 3 34.41 -6.96 21.05
CA THR A 3 35.48 -7.94 20.90
C THR A 3 34.92 -9.30 20.51
N GLU A 4 35.76 -10.28 20.19
CA GLU A 4 35.30 -11.65 19.90
C GLU A 4 34.57 -12.28 21.10
N GLU A 5 34.93 -11.93 22.33
CA GLU A 5 34.30 -12.39 23.57
C GLU A 5 32.88 -11.82 23.76
N SER A 6 32.53 -10.73 23.06
CA SER A 6 31.20 -10.11 23.12
C SER A 6 30.11 -10.94 22.44
N LYS A 7 30.48 -11.99 21.68
CA LYS A 7 29.55 -12.79 20.86
C LYS A 7 28.34 -13.28 21.66
N ALA A 8 28.60 -14.00 22.75
CA ALA A 8 27.55 -14.64 23.53
C ALA A 8 26.55 -13.62 24.10
N ALA A 9 27.05 -12.49 24.58
CA ALA A 9 26.20 -11.43 25.12
C ALA A 9 25.34 -10.75 24.03
N ILE A 10 25.91 -10.50 22.86
CA ILE A 10 25.22 -9.90 21.70
C ILE A 10 24.13 -10.86 21.19
N GLU A 11 24.44 -12.15 21.03
CA GLU A 11 23.50 -13.17 20.59
C GLU A 11 22.34 -13.36 21.57
N ALA A 12 22.64 -13.47 22.88
CA ALA A 12 21.63 -13.60 23.91
C ALA A 12 20.67 -12.40 23.95
N ALA A 13 21.23 -11.17 23.85
CA ALA A 13 20.41 -9.96 23.79
C ALA A 13 19.52 -9.91 22.54
N TRP A 14 20.03 -10.37 21.40
CA TRP A 14 19.25 -10.42 20.17
C TRP A 14 18.13 -11.46 20.24
N GLN A 15 18.39 -12.66 20.75
CA GLN A 15 17.37 -13.69 20.94
C GLN A 15 16.27 -13.21 21.89
N ALA A 16 16.67 -12.55 22.99
CA ALA A 16 15.72 -11.97 23.93
C ALA A 16 14.81 -10.91 23.24
N TYR A 17 15.38 -10.05 22.41
CA TYR A 17 14.62 -9.08 21.63
C TYR A 17 13.65 -9.74 20.64
N GLN A 18 14.09 -10.78 19.93
CA GLN A 18 13.23 -11.50 18.98
C GLN A 18 12.09 -12.27 19.65
N ALA A 19 12.23 -12.66 20.91
CA ALA A 19 11.19 -13.34 21.68
C ALA A 19 10.08 -12.40 22.19
N LEU A 20 10.29 -11.08 22.11
CA LEU A 20 9.28 -10.08 22.48
C LEU A 20 8.17 -9.97 21.43
N THR A 21 6.96 -9.65 21.88
CA THR A 21 5.86 -9.27 20.99
C THR A 21 6.15 -7.95 20.28
N GLU A 22 5.47 -7.66 19.15
CA GLU A 22 5.65 -6.39 18.44
C GLU A 22 5.42 -5.15 19.32
N ALA A 23 4.48 -5.23 20.27
CA ALA A 23 4.20 -4.14 21.20
C ALA A 23 5.38 -3.91 22.17
N GLU A 24 5.97 -4.99 22.70
CA GLU A 24 7.13 -4.92 23.59
C GLU A 24 8.40 -4.48 22.84
N GLN A 25 8.61 -4.95 21.60
CA GLN A 25 9.74 -4.55 20.77
C GLN A 25 9.77 -3.03 20.55
N ARG A 26 8.61 -2.38 20.40
CA ARG A 26 8.49 -0.92 20.26
C ARG A 26 8.92 -0.15 21.52
N LEU A 27 8.93 -0.79 22.67
CA LEU A 27 9.34 -0.19 23.95
C LEU A 27 10.84 -0.33 24.22
N VAL A 28 11.59 -1.08 23.39
CA VAL A 28 13.03 -1.28 23.57
C VAL A 28 13.79 -0.04 23.14
N THR A 29 14.24 0.76 24.10
CA THR A 29 14.91 2.04 23.87
C THR A 29 16.36 1.94 23.35
N LYS A 30 17.02 0.78 23.53
CA LYS A 30 18.43 0.56 23.15
C LYS A 30 18.60 -0.38 21.96
N LEU A 31 17.57 -0.53 21.15
CA LEU A 31 17.63 -1.40 19.96
C LEU A 31 18.76 -1.00 19.01
N GLU A 32 18.93 0.29 18.73
CA GLU A 32 20.01 0.78 17.86
C GLU A 32 21.41 0.42 18.37
N THR A 33 21.59 0.46 19.69
CA THR A 33 22.87 0.05 20.33
C THR A 33 23.13 -1.44 20.10
N LEU A 34 22.11 -2.28 20.25
CA LEU A 34 22.23 -3.71 20.00
C LEU A 34 22.48 -4.01 18.52
N GLN A 35 21.77 -3.35 17.62
CA GLN A 35 21.98 -3.50 16.18
C GLN A 35 23.39 -3.06 15.77
N LYS A 36 23.87 -1.94 16.34
CA LYS A 36 25.25 -1.49 16.10
C LYS A 36 26.26 -2.52 16.60
N ALA A 37 26.10 -3.05 17.81
CA ALA A 37 26.99 -4.06 18.37
C ALA A 37 27.05 -5.33 17.50
N ARG A 38 25.89 -5.77 16.97
CA ARG A 38 25.82 -6.90 16.03
C ARG A 38 26.61 -6.64 14.74
N ARG A 39 26.43 -5.45 14.15
CA ARG A 39 27.17 -5.05 12.93
C ARG A 39 28.68 -4.94 13.19
N ASP A 40 29.07 -4.31 14.29
CA ASP A 40 30.47 -4.16 14.66
C ASP A 40 31.13 -5.51 14.89
N TYR A 41 30.43 -6.45 15.54
CA TYR A 41 30.88 -7.82 15.71
C TYR A 41 31.02 -8.55 14.37
N ALA A 42 30.01 -8.44 13.48
CA ALA A 42 30.09 -9.05 12.17
C ALA A 42 31.28 -8.53 11.36
N LYS A 43 31.56 -7.22 11.38
CA LYS A 43 32.73 -6.60 10.71
C LYS A 43 34.05 -7.09 11.27
N LEU A 44 34.09 -7.38 12.59
CA LEU A 44 35.30 -7.86 13.26
C LEU A 44 35.66 -9.30 12.84
N VAL A 45 34.64 -10.19 12.75
CA VAL A 45 34.88 -11.64 12.53
C VAL A 45 34.72 -12.06 11.06
N ALA A 46 34.21 -11.20 10.20
CA ALA A 46 33.99 -11.53 8.80
C ALA A 46 35.23 -11.81 8.02
N THR A 47 35.25 -12.92 7.30
CA THR A 47 36.31 -13.29 6.36
C THR A 47 36.29 -12.40 5.11
N ALA A 48 37.33 -12.43 4.31
CA ALA A 48 37.36 -11.75 3.02
C ALA A 48 36.26 -12.26 2.08
N GLN A 49 35.90 -13.54 2.14
CA GLN A 49 34.83 -14.14 1.35
C GLN A 49 33.43 -13.64 1.80
N ASP A 50 33.20 -13.49 3.13
CA ASP A 50 31.95 -12.95 3.64
C ASP A 50 31.73 -11.51 3.17
N LYS A 51 32.78 -10.70 3.23
CA LYS A 51 32.75 -9.29 2.76
C LYS A 51 32.48 -9.22 1.25
N GLN A 52 33.11 -10.11 0.47
CA GLN A 52 32.90 -10.15 -0.98
C GLN A 52 31.43 -10.51 -1.34
N LYS A 53 30.84 -11.51 -0.64
CA LYS A 53 29.45 -11.87 -0.86
C LYS A 53 28.49 -10.73 -0.49
N ALA A 54 28.72 -10.06 0.63
CA ALA A 54 27.91 -8.91 1.03
C ALA A 54 28.05 -7.75 0.03
N LEU A 55 29.26 -7.48 -0.45
CA LEU A 55 29.53 -6.45 -1.45
C LEU A 55 28.77 -6.72 -2.76
N ALA A 56 28.78 -7.96 -3.24
CA ALA A 56 28.03 -8.32 -4.46
C ALA A 56 26.51 -8.05 -4.31
N VAL A 57 25.94 -8.27 -3.13
CA VAL A 57 24.54 -7.94 -2.86
C VAL A 57 24.32 -6.42 -2.79
N MET A 58 25.24 -5.69 -2.18
CA MET A 58 25.15 -4.21 -2.15
C MET A 58 25.18 -3.61 -3.56
N GLU A 59 26.02 -4.15 -4.46
CA GLU A 59 26.08 -3.75 -5.86
C GLU A 59 24.76 -4.00 -6.60
N LEU A 60 24.09 -5.13 -6.36
CA LEU A 60 22.74 -5.40 -6.91
C LEU A 60 21.71 -4.40 -6.39
N ILE A 61 21.77 -4.04 -5.10
CA ILE A 61 20.87 -3.05 -4.51
C ILE A 61 21.10 -1.66 -5.10
N ASP A 62 22.37 -1.25 -5.24
CA ASP A 62 22.70 0.05 -5.85
C ASP A 62 22.28 0.13 -7.32
N HIS A 63 22.28 -0.99 -8.02
CA HIS A 63 21.82 -1.07 -9.41
C HIS A 63 20.31 -0.86 -9.57
N LEU A 64 19.50 -1.02 -8.52
CA LEU A 64 18.04 -0.81 -8.60
C LEU A 64 17.64 0.56 -9.11
N ALA A 65 18.43 1.60 -8.83
CA ALA A 65 18.17 2.97 -9.26
C ALA A 65 18.23 3.15 -10.80
N PHE A 66 18.90 2.24 -11.51
CA PHE A 66 19.16 2.33 -12.95
C PHE A 66 18.57 1.15 -13.72
N ALA A 67 17.85 0.24 -13.05
CA ALA A 67 17.32 -0.97 -13.66
C ALA A 67 16.19 -0.66 -14.66
N GLU A 68 16.30 -1.15 -15.89
CA GLU A 68 15.26 -1.06 -16.91
C GLU A 68 14.01 -1.88 -16.49
N ASP A 69 14.21 -3.06 -15.94
CA ASP A 69 13.16 -3.87 -15.30
C ASP A 69 13.38 -3.91 -13.79
N LEU A 70 12.79 -2.94 -13.10
CA LEU A 70 12.89 -2.83 -11.65
C LEU A 70 12.35 -4.07 -10.93
N LYS A 71 11.32 -4.72 -11.48
CA LYS A 71 10.72 -5.90 -10.83
C LYS A 71 11.66 -7.10 -10.87
N ALA A 72 12.31 -7.33 -12.02
CA ALA A 72 13.31 -8.39 -12.16
C ALA A 72 14.52 -8.11 -11.25
N ALA A 73 15.04 -6.89 -11.26
CA ALA A 73 16.18 -6.47 -10.45
C ALA A 73 15.89 -6.60 -8.93
N LEU A 74 14.69 -6.21 -8.46
CA LEU A 74 14.27 -6.41 -7.07
C LEU A 74 14.22 -7.89 -6.69
N THR A 75 13.71 -8.74 -7.59
CA THR A 75 13.64 -10.18 -7.35
C THR A 75 15.04 -10.77 -7.21
N GLU A 76 15.97 -10.38 -8.06
CA GLU A 76 17.36 -10.82 -8.02
C GLU A 76 18.08 -10.34 -6.75
N ALA A 77 18.00 -9.05 -6.43
CA ALA A 77 18.63 -8.48 -5.24
C ALA A 77 18.09 -9.12 -3.95
N ARG A 78 16.76 -9.35 -3.86
CA ARG A 78 16.15 -10.03 -2.71
C ARG A 78 16.63 -11.48 -2.60
N ALA A 79 16.63 -12.24 -3.68
CA ALA A 79 17.09 -13.62 -3.68
C ALA A 79 18.57 -13.71 -3.27
N ALA A 80 19.41 -12.82 -3.77
CA ALA A 80 20.83 -12.75 -3.40
C ALA A 80 21.01 -12.40 -1.91
N TYR A 81 20.24 -11.45 -1.37
CA TYR A 81 20.28 -11.11 0.04
C TYR A 81 19.80 -12.27 0.93
N ASP A 82 18.72 -12.95 0.55
CA ASP A 82 18.15 -14.05 1.35
C ASP A 82 19.08 -15.27 1.37
N ALA A 83 19.90 -15.46 0.35
CA ALA A 83 20.92 -16.50 0.29
C ALA A 83 22.13 -16.25 1.20
N LEU A 84 22.30 -15.04 1.74
CA LEU A 84 23.38 -14.71 2.68
C LEU A 84 23.15 -15.37 4.05
N THR A 85 24.23 -15.72 4.72
CA THR A 85 24.19 -16.09 6.15
C THR A 85 23.84 -14.88 7.00
N GLU A 86 23.35 -15.10 8.24
CA GLU A 86 23.00 -14.01 9.16
C GLU A 86 24.17 -13.05 9.43
N LEU A 87 25.40 -13.57 9.47
CA LEU A 87 26.60 -12.75 9.60
C LEU A 87 26.82 -11.88 8.36
N GLN A 88 26.68 -12.46 7.17
CA GLN A 88 26.85 -11.73 5.90
C GLN A 88 25.79 -10.66 5.71
N LYS A 89 24.54 -10.93 6.09
CA LYS A 89 23.44 -9.95 6.08
C LYS A 89 23.75 -8.71 6.91
N LEU A 90 24.44 -8.88 8.05
CA LEU A 90 24.85 -7.76 8.89
C LEU A 90 25.95 -6.87 8.26
N LEU A 91 26.58 -7.32 7.19
CA LEU A 91 27.58 -6.55 6.45
C LEU A 91 26.95 -5.73 5.30
N VAL A 92 25.71 -6.02 4.93
CA VAL A 92 24.96 -5.27 3.91
C VAL A 92 24.40 -4.00 4.56
N ASP A 93 24.96 -2.85 4.23
CA ASP A 93 24.62 -1.58 4.87
C ASP A 93 23.58 -0.74 4.12
N ASN A 94 23.24 -1.12 2.88
CA ASN A 94 22.19 -0.48 2.06
C ASN A 94 20.89 -1.30 1.95
N ILE A 95 20.61 -2.22 2.88
CA ILE A 95 19.41 -3.06 2.86
C ILE A 95 18.11 -2.25 2.93
N ASP A 96 18.12 -1.13 3.61
CA ASP A 96 17.00 -0.20 3.70
C ASP A 96 16.56 0.33 2.32
N VAL A 97 17.50 0.49 1.38
CA VAL A 97 17.20 0.88 -0.01
C VAL A 97 16.37 -0.22 -0.70
N LEU A 98 16.75 -1.50 -0.54
CA LEU A 98 16.00 -2.62 -1.08
C LEU A 98 14.57 -2.66 -0.50
N GLU A 99 14.44 -2.59 0.83
CA GLU A 99 13.13 -2.65 1.51
C GLU A 99 12.20 -1.48 1.14
N GLN A 100 12.74 -0.27 1.04
CA GLN A 100 11.96 0.90 0.62
C GLN A 100 11.53 0.81 -0.86
N THR A 101 12.41 0.31 -1.72
CA THR A 101 12.11 0.15 -3.14
C THR A 101 11.04 -0.92 -3.34
N GLU A 102 11.09 -2.05 -2.63
CA GLU A 102 10.05 -3.09 -2.63
C GLU A 102 8.70 -2.55 -2.16
N LYS A 103 8.70 -1.79 -1.06
CA LYS A 103 7.49 -1.17 -0.52
C LYS A 103 6.87 -0.20 -1.52
N THR A 104 7.68 0.64 -2.14
CA THR A 104 7.24 1.61 -3.15
C THR A 104 6.66 0.90 -4.37
N GLN A 105 7.34 -0.12 -4.87
CA GLN A 105 6.89 -0.92 -6.01
C GLN A 105 5.56 -1.65 -5.73
N LYS A 106 5.38 -2.16 -4.51
CA LYS A 106 4.12 -2.78 -4.07
C LYS A 106 2.97 -1.77 -4.04
N ILE A 107 3.20 -0.56 -3.53
CA ILE A 107 2.21 0.52 -3.52
C ILE A 107 1.84 0.91 -4.95
N GLN A 108 2.82 1.12 -5.82
CA GLN A 108 2.62 1.50 -7.21
C GLN A 108 1.80 0.44 -7.98
N SER A 109 2.12 -0.84 -7.79
CA SER A 109 1.36 -1.96 -8.36
C SER A 109 -0.09 -2.00 -7.86
N SER A 110 -0.32 -1.70 -6.58
CA SER A 110 -1.66 -1.64 -6.01
C SER A 110 -2.47 -0.47 -6.55
N LEU A 111 -1.86 0.71 -6.69
CA LEU A 111 -2.50 1.89 -7.28
C LEU A 111 -2.87 1.66 -8.75
N SER A 112 -2.02 0.99 -9.52
CA SER A 112 -2.31 0.63 -10.92
C SER A 112 -3.56 -0.26 -11.01
N LYS A 113 -3.67 -1.30 -10.17
CA LYS A 113 -4.85 -2.17 -10.11
C LYS A 113 -6.12 -1.42 -9.73
N VAL A 114 -6.05 -0.52 -8.74
CA VAL A 114 -7.19 0.33 -8.35
C VAL A 114 -7.63 1.20 -9.52
N SER A 115 -6.69 1.81 -10.25
CA SER A 115 -6.99 2.63 -11.42
C SER A 115 -7.69 1.84 -12.54
N GLU A 116 -7.24 0.60 -12.81
CA GLU A 116 -7.87 -0.29 -13.79
C GLU A 116 -9.30 -0.65 -13.40
N VAL A 117 -9.55 -1.04 -12.13
CA VAL A 117 -10.88 -1.34 -11.61
C VAL A 117 -11.78 -0.12 -11.68
N TYR A 118 -11.27 1.04 -11.28
CA TYR A 118 -12.01 2.30 -11.34
C TYR A 118 -12.43 2.64 -12.77
N LYS A 119 -11.51 2.52 -13.73
CA LYS A 119 -11.80 2.74 -15.15
C LYS A 119 -12.83 1.76 -15.68
N SER A 120 -12.64 0.45 -15.45
CA SER A 120 -13.55 -0.59 -15.95
C SER A 120 -14.95 -0.48 -15.35
N THR A 121 -15.06 -0.10 -14.07
CA THR A 121 -16.34 0.16 -13.41
C THR A 121 -17.06 1.33 -14.05
N GLY A 122 -16.36 2.45 -14.31
CA GLY A 122 -16.92 3.59 -15.01
C GLY A 122 -17.39 3.24 -16.43
N ASP A 123 -16.57 2.50 -17.18
CA ASP A 123 -16.91 2.02 -18.53
C ASP A 123 -18.16 1.11 -18.54
N TYR A 124 -18.31 0.28 -17.50
CA TYR A 124 -19.50 -0.54 -17.30
C TYR A 124 -20.74 0.31 -16.99
N MET A 125 -20.61 1.26 -16.06
CA MET A 125 -21.72 2.15 -15.67
C MET A 125 -22.24 2.97 -16.87
N GLU A 126 -21.36 3.52 -17.70
CA GLU A 126 -21.75 4.25 -18.92
C GLU A 126 -22.56 3.37 -19.91
N LYS A 127 -22.30 2.07 -19.95
CA LYS A 127 -23.00 1.12 -20.83
C LYS A 127 -24.37 0.71 -20.31
N LEU A 128 -24.70 0.95 -19.04
CA LEU A 128 -26.00 0.63 -18.46
C LEU A 128 -27.12 1.52 -19.00
N GLY A 129 -26.79 2.64 -19.66
CA GLY A 129 -27.78 3.58 -20.17
C GLY A 129 -28.26 4.57 -19.11
N THR A 130 -29.40 5.22 -19.36
CA THR A 130 -29.97 6.24 -18.48
C THR A 130 -30.24 5.68 -17.08
N PRO A 131 -29.72 6.31 -16.00
CA PRO A 131 -29.98 5.89 -14.62
C PRO A 131 -31.47 5.95 -14.28
N SER A 132 -31.96 5.04 -13.42
CA SER A 132 -33.36 5.03 -12.98
C SER A 132 -33.52 5.80 -11.66
N VAL A 133 -34.47 6.75 -11.65
CA VAL A 133 -34.75 7.59 -10.48
C VAL A 133 -35.36 6.79 -9.34
N GLY A 134 -35.01 7.13 -8.10
CA GLY A 134 -35.58 6.50 -6.90
C GLY A 134 -35.00 5.11 -6.62
N SER A 135 -33.95 4.72 -7.29
CA SER A 135 -33.28 3.40 -7.13
C SER A 135 -31.91 3.52 -6.50
N ILE A 136 -31.49 2.47 -5.80
CA ILE A 136 -30.14 2.41 -5.22
C ILE A 136 -29.04 2.54 -6.29
N GLY A 137 -29.28 1.98 -7.49
CA GLY A 137 -28.33 2.05 -8.61
C GLY A 137 -28.38 3.35 -9.40
N GLY A 138 -29.48 4.09 -9.36
CA GLY A 138 -29.69 5.28 -10.17
C GLY A 138 -28.90 6.48 -9.68
N GLU A 139 -29.23 7.01 -8.51
CA GLU A 139 -28.58 8.19 -7.94
C GLU A 139 -27.08 7.96 -7.66
N TRP A 140 -26.69 6.79 -7.17
CA TRP A 140 -25.27 6.47 -6.97
C TRP A 140 -24.50 6.36 -8.28
N MET A 141 -25.16 5.89 -9.35
CA MET A 141 -24.56 5.87 -10.68
C MET A 141 -24.31 7.29 -11.20
N VAL A 142 -25.29 8.19 -11.10
CA VAL A 142 -25.15 9.60 -11.46
C VAL A 142 -24.00 10.25 -10.70
N LEU A 143 -24.01 10.11 -9.37
CA LEU A 143 -22.97 10.66 -8.51
C LEU A 143 -21.59 10.11 -8.86
N GLY A 144 -21.46 8.79 -9.04
CA GLY A 144 -20.20 8.12 -9.35
C GLY A 144 -19.61 8.57 -10.69
N LEU A 145 -20.43 8.62 -11.74
CA LEU A 145 -19.99 9.08 -13.06
C LEU A 145 -19.63 10.57 -13.06
N ALA A 146 -20.47 11.43 -12.52
CA ALA A 146 -20.24 12.88 -12.47
C ALA A 146 -18.96 13.21 -11.66
N ARG A 147 -18.76 12.60 -10.48
CA ARG A 147 -17.56 12.80 -9.64
C ARG A 147 -16.29 12.26 -10.28
N SER A 148 -16.41 11.28 -11.16
CA SER A 148 -15.27 10.76 -11.93
C SER A 148 -14.96 11.56 -13.20
N GLY A 149 -15.69 12.64 -13.46
CA GLY A 149 -15.55 13.44 -14.70
C GLY A 149 -16.05 12.72 -15.95
N ARG A 150 -16.86 11.66 -15.78
CA ARG A 150 -17.44 10.89 -16.87
C ARG A 150 -18.82 11.43 -17.24
N ARG A 151 -19.24 11.13 -18.48
CA ARG A 151 -20.56 11.47 -18.93
C ARG A 151 -21.60 10.57 -18.27
N VAL A 152 -22.67 11.18 -17.75
CA VAL A 152 -23.87 10.45 -17.30
C VAL A 152 -24.76 10.18 -18.54
N PRO A 153 -25.01 8.92 -18.91
CA PRO A 153 -25.90 8.61 -20.02
C PRO A 153 -27.31 9.11 -19.76
N GLY A 154 -27.93 9.79 -20.72
CA GLY A 154 -29.29 10.32 -20.58
C GLY A 154 -29.45 11.30 -19.42
N ALA A 155 -28.43 12.13 -19.13
CA ALA A 155 -28.44 13.05 -17.98
C ALA A 155 -29.69 13.96 -17.96
N GLU A 156 -30.09 14.50 -19.11
CA GLU A 156 -31.28 15.35 -19.20
C GLU A 156 -32.57 14.56 -18.90
N ASP A 157 -32.71 13.37 -19.48
CA ASP A 157 -33.88 12.50 -19.23
C ASP A 157 -33.95 12.10 -17.76
N TYR A 158 -32.79 11.79 -17.15
CA TYR A 158 -32.69 11.51 -15.72
C TYR A 158 -33.11 12.72 -14.89
N TYR A 159 -32.66 13.91 -15.22
CA TYR A 159 -32.97 15.14 -14.49
C TYR A 159 -34.48 15.43 -14.52
N GLN A 160 -35.12 15.34 -15.69
CA GLN A 160 -36.55 15.53 -15.84
C GLN A 160 -37.36 14.47 -15.06
N ALA A 161 -36.95 13.21 -15.11
CA ALA A 161 -37.55 12.13 -14.33
C ALA A 161 -37.35 12.33 -12.82
N ALA A 162 -36.20 12.87 -12.39
CA ALA A 162 -35.94 13.19 -10.99
C ALA A 162 -36.87 14.31 -10.47
N LEU A 163 -37.07 15.37 -11.27
CA LEU A 163 -38.04 16.43 -10.92
C LEU A 163 -39.45 15.87 -10.74
N GLN A 164 -39.94 15.07 -11.70
CA GLN A 164 -41.27 14.44 -11.61
C GLN A 164 -41.39 13.52 -10.41
N TYR A 165 -40.33 12.75 -10.10
CA TYR A 165 -40.30 11.89 -8.92
C TYR A 165 -40.38 12.70 -7.62
N ILE A 166 -39.64 13.80 -7.52
CA ILE A 166 -39.68 14.69 -6.34
C ILE A 166 -41.06 15.29 -6.16
N GLU A 167 -41.63 15.85 -7.22
CA GLU A 167 -43.00 16.46 -7.19
C GLU A 167 -44.06 15.45 -6.77
N GLY A 168 -43.96 14.20 -7.23
CA GLY A 168 -44.93 13.16 -6.92
C GLY A 168 -44.75 12.46 -5.58
N ALA A 169 -43.51 12.39 -5.06
CA ALA A 169 -43.20 11.65 -3.86
C ALA A 169 -43.03 12.52 -2.60
N MET A 170 -42.79 13.81 -2.76
CA MET A 170 -42.50 14.73 -1.65
C MET A 170 -43.74 14.98 -0.79
N ASP A 171 -43.61 14.76 0.52
CA ASP A 171 -44.65 15.05 1.48
C ASP A 171 -44.72 16.57 1.79
N GLN A 172 -45.78 16.98 2.55
CA GLN A 172 -45.98 18.37 2.96
C GLN A 172 -44.84 18.98 3.81
N ASN A 173 -43.91 18.16 4.29
CA ASN A 173 -42.71 18.58 5.03
C ASN A 173 -41.44 18.59 4.15
N GLY A 174 -41.57 18.42 2.84
CA GLY A 174 -40.46 18.39 1.90
C GLY A 174 -39.61 17.12 1.96
N ARG A 175 -40.19 15.97 2.36
CA ARG A 175 -39.48 14.70 2.50
C ARG A 175 -39.92 13.70 1.43
N LEU A 176 -38.97 13.06 0.77
CA LEU A 176 -39.23 11.96 -0.16
C LEU A 176 -39.52 10.64 0.59
N HIS A 177 -39.05 10.49 1.82
CA HIS A 177 -39.33 9.33 2.68
C HIS A 177 -39.35 9.71 4.15
N LYS A 178 -40.39 9.26 4.88
CA LYS A 178 -40.59 9.62 6.30
C LYS A 178 -39.52 9.10 7.25
N ALA A 179 -38.98 7.89 6.99
CA ALA A 179 -38.06 7.17 7.88
C ALA A 179 -36.66 6.98 7.32
N LYS A 180 -36.45 7.12 6.00
CA LYS A 180 -35.16 6.87 5.35
C LYS A 180 -34.51 8.19 4.95
N SER A 181 -33.62 8.70 5.78
CA SER A 181 -32.81 9.89 5.47
C SER A 181 -31.92 9.71 4.22
N THR A 182 -31.50 8.48 3.95
CA THR A 182 -30.67 8.13 2.78
C THR A 182 -31.37 8.43 1.44
N ASP A 183 -32.69 8.28 1.35
CA ASP A 183 -33.42 8.55 0.11
C ASP A 183 -33.43 10.06 -0.19
N ASN A 184 -33.62 10.90 0.83
CA ASN A 184 -33.53 12.35 0.70
C ASN A 184 -32.11 12.79 0.31
N SER A 185 -31.10 12.31 1.04
CA SER A 185 -29.72 12.69 0.81
C SER A 185 -29.18 12.24 -0.55
N ARG A 186 -29.57 11.05 -0.99
CA ARG A 186 -29.15 10.47 -2.27
C ARG A 186 -29.66 11.31 -3.44
N MET A 187 -30.91 11.74 -3.41
CA MET A 187 -31.48 12.60 -4.43
C MET A 187 -30.81 13.97 -4.49
N ILE A 188 -30.56 14.60 -3.34
CA ILE A 188 -29.86 15.90 -3.26
C ILE A 188 -28.44 15.80 -3.85
N LEU A 189 -27.74 14.67 -3.63
CA LEU A 189 -26.40 14.49 -4.14
C LEU A 189 -26.34 14.20 -5.65
N ALA A 190 -27.43 13.71 -6.24
CA ALA A 190 -27.48 13.35 -7.66
C ALA A 190 -27.96 14.50 -8.57
N LEU A 191 -28.57 15.52 -8.00
CA LEU A 191 -29.04 16.75 -8.68
C LEU A 191 -27.98 17.85 -8.63
#